data_fb664dc2b7845aadfec6213902fe8606
#
_entry.id   fb664dc2b7845aadfec6213902fe8606
#
_cell.length_a   1.000
_cell.length_b   1.000
_cell.length_c   1.000
_cell.angle_alpha   90.00
_cell.angle_beta   90.00
_cell.angle_gamma   90.00
#
_symmetry.space_group_name_H-M   'P 1'
#
loop_
_entity.id
_entity.type
_entity.pdbx_description
1 polymer ?
#
loop_
_entity_poly.entity_id
_entity_poly.type
_entity_poly.pdbx_seq_one_letter_code
_entity_poly.pdbx_strand_id
1 'polypeptide(L)'
;GVLYNLYTVYLALIEVMNETPNTIKATGGFAKSEIWRQMMADIFDTNLIVPESYESSCLGACVLGLKAIGEIDDFSVIEEMVGTTNAHQPNEDTVAIYQELVKIFINISRSITESYSEIANFQRKHISN
;
A
#
# COMPACT_ATOMS: atom_id res chain seq x y z
N GLY A 1 7.54 -3.75 -10.27
CA GLY A 1 7.51 -4.92 -9.39
C GLY A 1 6.79 -4.66 -8.09
N VAL A 2 7.29 -3.73 -7.25
CA VAL A 2 6.74 -3.49 -5.89
C VAL A 2 5.26 -3.10 -5.94
N LEU A 3 4.89 -2.12 -6.74
CA LEU A 3 3.49 -1.66 -6.85
C LEU A 3 2.56 -2.75 -7.41
N TYR A 4 3.03 -3.60 -8.33
CA TYR A 4 2.24 -4.72 -8.83
C TYR A 4 2.02 -5.80 -7.77
N ASN A 5 3.01 -6.05 -6.90
CA ASN A 5 2.82 -6.93 -5.75
C ASN A 5 1.77 -6.36 -4.77
N LEU A 6 1.85 -5.08 -4.46
CA LEU A 6 0.83 -4.40 -3.64
C LEU A 6 -0.55 -4.49 -4.28
N TYR A 7 -0.63 -4.32 -5.60
CA TYR A 7 -1.89 -4.45 -6.34
C TYR A 7 -2.47 -5.87 -6.26
N THR A 8 -1.65 -6.92 -6.31
CA THR A 8 -2.16 -8.30 -6.13
C THR A 8 -2.75 -8.52 -4.73
N VAL A 9 -2.15 -7.93 -3.70
CA VAL A 9 -2.71 -7.95 -2.33
C VAL A 9 -4.01 -7.15 -2.26
N TYR A 10 -4.07 -6.00 -2.92
CA TYR A 10 -5.27 -5.17 -3.01
C TYR A 10 -6.43 -5.92 -3.66
N LEU A 11 -6.19 -6.65 -4.76
CA LEU A 11 -7.22 -7.48 -5.40
C LEU A 11 -7.76 -8.56 -4.46
N ALA A 12 -6.89 -9.21 -3.69
CA ALA A 12 -7.31 -10.19 -2.70
C ALA A 12 -8.15 -9.56 -1.55
N LEU A 13 -7.81 -8.34 -1.13
CA LEU A 13 -8.60 -7.60 -0.15
C LEU A 13 -9.99 -7.23 -0.68
N ILE A 14 -10.10 -6.76 -1.92
CA ILE A 14 -11.38 -6.47 -2.58
C ILE A 14 -12.26 -7.73 -2.61
N GLU A 15 -11.67 -8.87 -2.96
CA GLU A 15 -12.41 -10.14 -3.01
C GLU A 15 -12.96 -10.54 -1.63
N VAL A 16 -12.16 -10.38 -0.57
CA VAL A 16 -12.58 -10.70 0.81
C VAL A 16 -13.62 -9.72 1.34
N MET A 17 -13.43 -8.42 1.06
CA MET A 17 -14.33 -7.36 1.54
C MET A 17 -15.61 -7.27 0.70
N ASN A 18 -15.61 -7.80 -0.50
CA ASN A 18 -16.66 -7.66 -1.51
C ASN A 18 -17.05 -6.18 -1.78
N GLU A 19 -16.06 -5.31 -1.67
CA GLU A 19 -16.21 -3.86 -1.85
C GLU A 19 -14.94 -3.29 -2.46
N THR A 20 -15.08 -2.39 -3.44
CA THR A 20 -13.96 -1.66 -4.05
C THR A 20 -13.88 -0.26 -3.44
N PRO A 21 -12.81 0.10 -2.76
CA PRO A 21 -12.66 1.42 -2.17
C PRO A 21 -12.51 2.49 -3.26
N ASN A 22 -13.17 3.63 -3.06
CA ASN A 22 -13.04 4.79 -3.96
C ASN A 22 -11.77 5.59 -3.74
N THR A 23 -11.08 5.35 -2.63
CA THR A 23 -9.90 6.11 -2.22
C THR A 23 -8.95 5.23 -1.42
N ILE A 24 -7.66 5.35 -1.70
CA ILE A 24 -6.58 4.70 -0.94
C ILE A 24 -5.79 5.79 -0.22
N LYS A 25 -5.56 5.61 1.07
CA LYS A 25 -4.63 6.44 1.84
C LYS A 25 -3.25 5.78 1.82
N ALA A 26 -2.26 6.48 1.28
CA ALA A 26 -0.87 6.00 1.20
C ALA A 26 0.02 6.80 2.15
N THR A 27 0.86 6.10 2.90
CA THR A 27 1.81 6.72 3.85
C THR A 27 3.15 6.00 3.79
N GLY A 28 4.17 6.58 4.40
CA GLY A 28 5.52 6.02 4.42
C GLY A 28 6.47 6.65 3.39
N GLY A 29 7.70 6.15 3.36
CA GLY A 29 8.77 6.78 2.60
C GLY A 29 8.52 6.92 1.10
N PHE A 30 7.87 5.95 0.47
CA PHE A 30 7.54 5.99 -0.96
C PHE A 30 6.53 7.10 -1.29
N ALA A 31 5.66 7.44 -0.35
CA ALA A 31 4.66 8.49 -0.54
C ALA A 31 5.28 9.91 -0.67
N LYS A 32 6.58 10.07 -0.37
CA LYS A 32 7.33 11.31 -0.62
C LYS A 32 7.57 11.56 -2.11
N SER A 33 7.57 10.53 -2.95
CA SER A 33 7.80 10.64 -4.39
C SER A 33 6.49 10.83 -5.14
N GLU A 34 6.36 11.95 -5.84
CA GLU A 34 5.19 12.26 -6.67
C GLU A 34 4.97 11.21 -7.76
N ILE A 35 6.06 10.77 -8.41
CA ILE A 35 5.99 9.75 -9.45
C ILE A 35 5.43 8.43 -8.90
N TRP A 36 5.88 8.00 -7.73
CA TRP A 36 5.37 6.77 -7.12
C TRP A 36 3.90 6.88 -6.74
N ARG A 37 3.47 8.05 -6.25
CA ARG A 37 2.05 8.31 -5.93
C ARG A 37 1.18 8.23 -7.17
N GLN A 38 1.59 8.89 -8.27
CA GLN A 38 0.84 8.83 -9.52
C GLN A 38 0.80 7.42 -10.11
N MET A 39 1.95 6.73 -10.16
CA MET A 39 2.01 5.33 -10.60
C MET A 39 1.08 4.42 -9.76
N MET A 40 0.97 4.67 -8.46
CA MET A 40 0.07 3.90 -7.60
C MET A 40 -1.39 4.19 -7.93
N ALA A 41 -1.78 5.45 -8.09
CA ALA A 41 -3.13 5.83 -8.50
C ALA A 41 -3.51 5.17 -9.84
N ASP A 42 -2.60 5.19 -10.82
CA ASP A 42 -2.82 4.63 -12.15
C ASP A 42 -2.90 3.09 -12.16
N ILE A 43 -2.01 2.41 -11.42
CA ILE A 43 -2.01 0.93 -11.34
C ILE A 43 -3.25 0.42 -10.61
N PHE A 44 -3.68 1.11 -9.55
CA PHE A 44 -4.83 0.72 -8.74
C PHE A 44 -6.16 1.23 -9.31
N ASP A 45 -6.10 2.11 -10.30
CA ASP A 45 -7.27 2.80 -10.88
C ASP A 45 -8.18 3.40 -9.79
N THR A 46 -7.56 4.06 -8.83
CA THR A 46 -8.22 4.54 -7.61
C THR A 46 -7.59 5.83 -7.13
N ASN A 47 -8.42 6.74 -6.61
CA ASN A 47 -7.91 7.97 -6.03
C ASN A 47 -6.94 7.69 -4.89
N LEU A 48 -5.79 8.35 -4.90
CA LEU A 48 -4.77 8.25 -3.87
C LEU A 48 -4.72 9.54 -3.05
N ILE A 49 -4.83 9.42 -1.74
CA ILE A 49 -4.66 10.51 -0.80
C ILE A 49 -3.41 10.26 0.04
N VAL A 50 -2.65 11.31 0.26
CA VAL A 50 -1.44 11.26 1.10
C VAL A 50 -1.61 12.20 2.28
N PRO A 51 -1.34 11.76 3.51
CA PRO A 51 -1.39 12.64 4.68
C PRO A 51 -0.28 13.69 4.62
N GLU A 52 -0.48 14.83 5.29
CA GLU A 52 0.55 15.87 5.40
C GLU A 52 1.82 15.36 6.06
N SER A 53 1.68 14.48 7.04
CA SER A 53 2.80 13.82 7.70
C SER A 53 3.00 12.41 7.17
N TYR A 54 4.22 12.13 6.69
CA TYR A 54 4.62 10.78 6.29
C TYR A 54 4.99 9.88 7.48
N GLU A 55 5.07 10.46 8.68
CA GLU A 55 5.50 9.78 9.91
C GLU A 55 4.30 9.22 10.71
N SER A 56 3.39 8.55 10.01
CA SER A 56 2.14 8.02 10.62
C SER A 56 2.40 7.08 11.79
N SER A 57 3.50 6.32 11.77
CA SER A 57 3.86 5.44 12.89
C SER A 57 4.23 6.22 14.14
N CYS A 58 4.98 7.33 13.99
CA CYS A 58 5.33 8.20 15.10
C CYS A 58 4.08 8.90 15.67
N LEU A 59 3.20 9.39 14.80
CA LEU A 59 1.94 9.97 15.21
C LEU A 59 1.07 8.97 15.97
N GLY A 60 0.94 7.73 15.46
CA GLY A 60 0.22 6.67 16.15
C GLY A 60 0.79 6.36 17.53
N ALA A 61 2.11 6.31 17.66
CA ALA A 61 2.76 6.11 18.96
C ALA A 61 2.51 7.26 19.93
N CYS A 62 2.55 8.51 19.45
CA CYS A 62 2.22 9.68 20.27
C CYS A 62 0.77 9.64 20.76
N VAL A 63 -0.18 9.32 19.88
CA VAL A 63 -1.60 9.26 20.26
C VAL A 63 -1.88 8.13 21.25
N LEU A 64 -1.23 6.96 21.08
CA LEU A 64 -1.27 5.89 22.08
C LEU A 64 -0.72 6.34 23.44
N GLY A 65 0.38 7.11 23.45
CA GLY A 65 0.94 7.70 24.66
C GLY A 65 -0.02 8.67 25.34
N LEU A 66 -0.62 9.59 24.58
CA LEU A 66 -1.62 10.56 25.09
C LEU A 66 -2.83 9.84 25.71
N LYS A 67 -3.31 8.78 25.05
CA LYS A 67 -4.39 7.95 25.59
C LYS A 67 -3.99 7.27 26.90
N ALA A 68 -2.78 6.74 26.98
CA ALA A 68 -2.28 6.02 28.15
C ALA A 68 -2.15 6.94 29.40
N ILE A 69 -1.81 8.21 29.21
CA ILE A 69 -1.72 9.21 30.31
C ILE A 69 -3.02 9.95 30.57
N GLY A 70 -4.10 9.65 29.84
CA GLY A 70 -5.42 10.23 30.04
C GLY A 70 -5.62 11.65 29.48
N GLU A 71 -4.76 12.08 28.56
CA GLU A 71 -4.86 13.40 27.90
C GLU A 71 -5.89 13.42 26.77
N ILE A 72 -6.30 12.26 26.27
CA ILE A 72 -7.35 12.11 25.26
C ILE A 72 -8.31 10.98 25.66
N ASP A 73 -9.60 11.16 25.34
CA ASP A 73 -10.65 10.19 25.67
C ASP A 73 -10.80 9.09 24.63
N ASP A 74 -10.50 9.37 23.37
CA ASP A 74 -10.57 8.41 22.26
C ASP A 74 -9.51 8.71 21.17
N PHE A 75 -9.53 7.94 20.09
CA PHE A 75 -8.57 8.08 18.99
C PHE A 75 -9.04 9.01 17.85
N SER A 76 -10.21 9.64 17.95
CA SER A 76 -10.76 10.53 16.91
C SER A 76 -9.88 11.74 16.67
N VAL A 77 -9.11 12.16 17.67
CA VAL A 77 -8.11 13.25 17.56
C VAL A 77 -7.12 13.03 16.40
N ILE A 78 -6.90 11.78 15.99
CA ILE A 78 -6.04 11.44 14.84
C ILE A 78 -6.57 12.10 13.56
N GLU A 79 -7.87 12.15 13.36
CA GLU A 79 -8.48 12.73 12.16
C GLU A 79 -8.16 14.23 12.04
N GLU A 80 -8.10 14.92 13.17
CA GLU A 80 -7.72 16.35 13.23
C GLU A 80 -6.21 16.56 13.04
N MET A 81 -5.40 15.61 13.53
CA MET A 81 -3.94 15.69 13.44
C MET A 81 -3.40 15.26 12.06
N VAL A 82 -4.14 14.44 11.32
CA VAL A 82 -3.75 13.96 10.01
C VAL A 82 -4.42 14.81 8.94
N GLY A 83 -3.80 15.95 8.61
CA GLY A 83 -4.18 16.70 7.42
C GLY A 83 -3.97 15.82 6.16
N THR A 84 -4.77 16.05 5.13
CA THR A 84 -4.58 15.39 3.82
C THR A 84 -4.07 16.40 2.81
N THR A 85 -2.91 16.10 2.24
CA THR A 85 -2.36 16.83 1.10
C THR A 85 -2.19 15.87 -0.08
N ASN A 86 -2.21 16.43 -1.28
CA ASN A 86 -1.91 15.73 -2.52
C ASN A 86 -2.84 14.53 -2.81
N ALA A 87 -4.02 14.83 -3.36
CA ALA A 87 -4.84 13.82 -4.04
C ALA A 87 -4.27 13.58 -5.44
N HIS A 88 -4.06 12.31 -5.80
CA HIS A 88 -3.71 11.89 -7.15
C HIS A 88 -4.91 11.13 -7.72
N GLN A 89 -5.38 11.57 -8.89
CA GLN A 89 -6.40 10.84 -9.64
C GLN A 89 -5.72 9.95 -10.67
N PRO A 90 -6.29 8.79 -10.98
CA PRO A 90 -5.82 7.95 -12.06
C PRO A 90 -5.85 8.71 -13.39
N ASN A 91 -4.83 8.49 -14.22
CA ASN A 91 -4.80 8.99 -15.59
C ASN A 91 -5.27 7.86 -16.52
N GLU A 92 -6.40 8.06 -17.20
CA GLU A 92 -7.04 7.04 -18.04
C GLU A 92 -6.10 6.45 -19.10
N ASP A 93 -5.22 7.27 -19.69
CA ASP A 93 -4.27 6.82 -20.72
C ASP A 93 -3.23 5.85 -20.15
N THR A 94 -2.75 6.10 -18.94
CA THR A 94 -1.75 5.26 -18.27
C THR A 94 -2.36 4.07 -17.56
N VAL A 95 -3.58 4.18 -17.04
CA VAL A 95 -4.33 3.06 -16.44
C VAL A 95 -4.42 1.88 -17.41
N ALA A 96 -4.83 2.13 -18.67
CA ALA A 96 -4.96 1.08 -19.67
C ALA A 96 -3.65 0.30 -19.86
N ILE A 97 -2.51 1.01 -19.94
CA ILE A 97 -1.17 0.42 -20.08
C ILE A 97 -0.81 -0.42 -18.85
N TYR A 98 -1.04 0.10 -17.66
CA TYR A 98 -0.71 -0.61 -16.43
C TYR A 98 -1.58 -1.85 -16.21
N GLN A 99 -2.84 -1.83 -16.61
CA GLN A 99 -3.73 -2.98 -16.53
C GLN A 99 -3.28 -4.14 -17.45
N GLU A 100 -2.68 -3.86 -18.60
CA GLU A 100 -2.03 -4.88 -19.43
C GLU A 100 -0.78 -5.45 -18.75
N LEU A 101 0.08 -4.57 -18.23
CA LEU A 101 1.32 -4.97 -17.54
C LEU A 101 1.05 -5.78 -16.27
N VAL A 102 -0.01 -5.47 -15.52
CA VAL A 102 -0.43 -6.26 -14.35
C VAL A 102 -0.72 -7.71 -14.73
N LYS A 103 -1.42 -7.96 -15.84
CA LYS A 103 -1.72 -9.32 -16.29
C LYS A 103 -0.44 -10.10 -16.60
N ILE A 104 0.51 -9.45 -17.28
CA ILE A 104 1.84 -10.03 -17.56
C ILE A 104 2.58 -10.33 -16.26
N PHE A 105 2.59 -9.38 -15.33
CA PHE A 105 3.25 -9.54 -14.03
C PHE A 105 2.68 -10.73 -13.24
N ILE A 106 1.35 -10.86 -13.18
CA ILE A 106 0.68 -11.98 -12.48
C ILE A 106 1.06 -13.31 -13.13
N ASN A 107 1.09 -13.38 -14.46
CA ASN A 107 1.47 -14.60 -15.16
C ASN A 107 2.93 -15.00 -14.90
N ILE A 108 3.85 -14.03 -14.94
CA ILE A 108 5.26 -14.26 -14.57
C ILE A 108 5.37 -14.72 -13.12
N SER A 109 4.72 -14.04 -12.18
CA SER A 109 4.76 -14.40 -10.77
C SER A 109 4.28 -15.83 -10.52
N ARG A 110 3.25 -16.27 -11.22
CA ARG A 110 2.77 -17.67 -11.14
C ARG A 110 3.76 -18.65 -11.73
N SER A 111 4.40 -18.32 -12.85
CA SER A 111 5.35 -19.22 -13.52
C SER A 111 6.62 -19.49 -12.71
N ILE A 112 7.03 -18.55 -11.84
CA ILE A 112 8.23 -18.68 -11.00
C ILE A 112 7.95 -19.17 -9.57
N THR A 113 6.70 -19.51 -9.24
CA THR A 113 6.30 -19.96 -7.90
C THR A 113 7.07 -21.21 -7.46
N GLU A 114 7.31 -22.15 -8.37
CA GLU A 114 8.09 -23.36 -8.10
C GLU A 114 9.53 -23.03 -7.71
N SER A 115 10.19 -22.14 -8.47
CA SER A 115 11.54 -21.67 -8.19
C SER A 115 11.64 -20.95 -6.83
N TYR A 116 10.63 -20.18 -6.43
CA TYR A 116 10.59 -19.59 -5.08
C TYR A 116 10.50 -20.67 -4.00
N SER A 117 9.75 -21.73 -4.22
CA SER A 117 9.67 -22.85 -3.28
C SER A 117 11.01 -23.58 -3.15
N GLU A 118 11.74 -23.76 -4.23
CA GLU A 118 13.09 -24.35 -4.22
C GLU A 118 14.07 -23.46 -3.46
N ILE A 119 14.07 -22.15 -3.69
CA ILE A 119 14.90 -21.18 -2.97
C ILE A 119 14.58 -21.20 -1.47
N ALA A 120 13.30 -21.21 -1.11
CA ALA A 120 12.88 -21.26 0.30
C ALA A 120 13.32 -22.57 0.97
N ASN A 121 13.27 -23.68 0.28
CA ASN A 121 13.77 -24.97 0.76
C ASN A 121 15.30 -24.94 0.96
N PHE A 122 16.03 -24.40 0.00
CA PHE A 122 17.46 -24.20 0.11
C PHE A 122 17.84 -23.33 1.32
N GLN A 123 17.16 -22.20 1.51
CA GLN A 123 17.38 -21.31 2.65
C GLN A 123 17.12 -22.03 3.98
N ARG A 124 16.00 -22.73 4.11
CA ARG A 124 15.69 -23.51 5.32
C ARG A 124 16.76 -24.55 5.65
N LYS A 125 17.32 -25.20 4.63
CA LYS A 125 18.36 -26.21 4.80
C LYS A 125 19.71 -25.64 5.25
N HIS A 126 20.03 -24.40 4.87
CA HIS A 126 21.36 -23.80 5.08
C HIS A 126 21.41 -22.65 6.10
N ILE A 127 20.24 -22.11 6.52
CA ILE A 127 20.17 -21.00 7.48
C ILE A 127 19.73 -21.48 8.88
N SER A 128 19.34 -22.76 9.04
CA SER A 128 19.03 -23.35 10.34
C SER A 128 20.32 -23.66 11.10
N ASN A 129 20.97 -22.61 11.63
CA ASN A 129 21.97 -22.68 12.67
C ASN A 129 21.82 -21.47 13.59
#